data_8425394495860b0e8d8d73940d7f0d34
#
_entry.id   8425394495860b0e8d8d73940d7f0d34
#
_cell.length_a   1.000
_cell.length_b   1.000
_cell.length_c   1.000
_cell.angle_alpha   90.00
_cell.angle_beta   90.00
_cell.angle_gamma   90.00
#
_symmetry.space_group_name_H-M   'P 1'
#
loop_
_entity.id
_entity.type
_entity.pdbx_description
1 polymer ?
#
loop_
_entity_poly.entity_id
_entity_poly.type
_entity_poly.pdbx_seq_one_letter_code
_entity_poly.pdbx_strand_id
1 'polypeptide(L)'
;MRRYVVITLLLAMLMAPATMDARKKKDKKLEKRGVNVENVVAHVEQPMRDVEVTNPAQQLYGEWDIVILRKKQVYTMERAYLYLDFAGGNKVYGCNGCNTINGTFQLSGNSIKFGEFVSTSESCRNVTNEKTIMHTLAEVRSFTLQAQYNAQYLNLMNAKGTVLMVLKRHNLDAMNGAWLVKEIDSENVSRLNMRMVIDALMQTIHGDTGCNNINGVIAFDPTKDMAIQFEDLVSTEHQCESIDYETALLLALERTESCKRINQYEMALLDNKGTIVIVLQRINLRQSD
;
A
#
# COMPACT_ATOMS: atom_id res chain seq x y z
N MET A 1 -43.87 42.92 -17.61
CA MET A 1 -43.59 41.48 -17.88
C MET A 1 -42.36 41.42 -18.78
N ARG A 2 -41.19 41.22 -18.22
CA ARG A 2 -39.93 41.07 -18.97
C ARG A 2 -39.62 39.57 -19.13
N ARG A 3 -39.59 39.10 -20.37
CA ARG A 3 -39.19 37.73 -20.73
C ARG A 3 -37.66 37.66 -20.71
N TYR A 4 -37.09 36.82 -19.88
CA TYR A 4 -35.68 36.45 -19.92
C TYR A 4 -35.51 35.28 -20.89
N VAL A 5 -34.72 35.53 -21.95
CA VAL A 5 -34.26 34.50 -22.89
C VAL A 5 -33.00 33.88 -22.28
N VAL A 6 -33.06 32.60 -21.94
CA VAL A 6 -31.90 31.84 -21.51
C VAL A 6 -31.22 31.33 -22.76
N ILE A 7 -30.06 31.88 -23.07
CA ILE A 7 -29.15 31.37 -24.12
C ILE A 7 -28.31 30.26 -23.48
N THR A 8 -28.63 29.01 -23.81
CA THR A 8 -27.79 27.85 -23.54
C THR A 8 -26.59 27.85 -24.51
N LEU A 9 -25.42 28.23 -24.04
CA LEU A 9 -24.17 28.03 -24.76
C LEU A 9 -23.77 26.56 -24.63
N LEU A 10 -23.95 25.82 -25.71
CA LEU A 10 -23.30 24.52 -25.90
C LEU A 10 -21.79 24.77 -26.17
N LEU A 11 -20.97 24.59 -25.17
CA LEU A 11 -19.51 24.47 -25.36
C LEU A 11 -19.23 23.04 -25.83
N ALA A 12 -19.15 22.86 -27.15
CA ALA A 12 -18.51 21.69 -27.74
C ALA A 12 -16.99 21.82 -27.47
N MET A 13 -16.49 21.09 -26.48
CA MET A 13 -15.04 20.87 -26.33
C MET A 13 -14.57 19.99 -27.50
N LEU A 14 -14.06 20.63 -28.53
CA LEU A 14 -13.16 20.04 -29.50
C LEU A 14 -11.89 19.60 -28.75
N MET A 15 -11.77 18.34 -28.43
CA MET A 15 -10.52 17.72 -28.00
C MET A 15 -9.57 17.73 -29.22
N ALA A 16 -8.74 18.75 -29.28
CA ALA A 16 -7.69 18.88 -30.27
C ALA A 16 -6.60 17.81 -30.04
N PRO A 17 -5.92 17.33 -31.10
CA PRO A 17 -4.88 16.31 -31.03
C PRO A 17 -3.53 16.87 -30.52
N ALA A 18 -3.55 17.60 -29.40
CA ALA A 18 -2.34 18.17 -28.80
C ALA A 18 -1.46 17.16 -28.06
N THR A 19 -1.95 15.94 -27.81
CA THR A 19 -1.23 14.94 -27.00
C THR A 19 -0.18 14.16 -27.81
N MET A 20 -0.36 13.94 -29.10
CA MET A 20 0.62 13.20 -29.92
C MET A 20 1.87 14.02 -30.27
N ASP A 21 1.75 15.32 -30.45
CA ASP A 21 2.89 16.17 -30.82
C ASP A 21 3.79 16.47 -29.59
N ALA A 22 3.20 16.59 -28.43
CA ALA A 22 3.95 16.75 -27.18
C ALA A 22 4.73 15.47 -26.82
N ARG A 23 4.16 14.28 -27.07
CA ARG A 23 4.80 12.98 -26.87
C ARG A 23 5.99 12.81 -27.84
N LYS A 24 5.81 13.07 -29.13
CA LYS A 24 6.91 13.04 -30.13
C LYS A 24 8.05 14.02 -29.83
N LYS A 25 7.75 15.21 -29.28
CA LYS A 25 8.79 16.17 -28.85
C LYS A 25 9.56 15.69 -27.61
N LYS A 26 8.87 15.00 -26.67
CA LYS A 26 9.49 14.44 -25.47
C LYS A 26 10.41 13.26 -25.82
N ASP A 27 9.97 12.41 -26.73
CA ASP A 27 10.73 11.25 -27.20
C ASP A 27 12.01 11.68 -27.94
N LYS A 28 11.93 12.65 -28.87
CA LYS A 28 13.11 13.23 -29.53
C LYS A 28 14.09 13.93 -28.57
N LYS A 29 13.59 14.46 -27.43
CA LYS A 29 14.45 15.07 -26.41
C LYS A 29 15.17 14.04 -25.55
N LEU A 30 14.57 12.85 -25.34
CA LEU A 30 15.15 11.72 -24.62
C LEU A 30 16.20 11.01 -25.50
N GLU A 31 15.95 10.81 -26.79
CA GLU A 31 16.94 10.27 -27.75
C GLU A 31 18.20 11.11 -27.85
N LYS A 32 18.07 12.45 -27.85
CA LYS A 32 19.24 13.36 -27.82
C LYS A 32 20.10 13.27 -26.56
N ARG A 33 19.57 12.64 -25.47
CA ARG A 33 20.29 12.40 -24.20
C ARG A 33 20.86 10.99 -24.10
N GLY A 34 20.81 10.18 -25.17
CA GLY A 34 21.31 8.80 -25.17
C GLY A 34 20.45 7.83 -24.34
N VAL A 35 19.23 8.23 -23.99
CA VAL A 35 18.29 7.34 -23.30
C VAL A 35 17.53 6.55 -24.37
N ASN A 36 17.70 5.25 -24.39
CA ASN A 36 16.97 4.36 -25.30
C ASN A 36 15.48 4.36 -24.92
N VAL A 37 14.67 5.05 -25.70
CA VAL A 37 13.24 5.25 -25.48
C VAL A 37 12.48 3.93 -25.53
N GLU A 38 12.94 2.95 -26.30
CA GLU A 38 12.35 1.61 -26.36
C GLU A 38 12.43 0.87 -25.03
N ASN A 39 13.56 1.00 -24.31
CA ASN A 39 13.70 0.41 -22.98
C ASN A 39 12.85 1.11 -21.90
N VAL A 40 12.56 2.41 -22.08
CA VAL A 40 11.68 3.15 -21.15
C VAL A 40 10.21 2.80 -21.42
N VAL A 41 9.82 2.63 -22.67
CA VAL A 41 8.46 2.24 -23.06
C VAL A 41 8.19 0.77 -22.73
N ALA A 42 9.18 -0.12 -22.91
CA ALA A 42 9.05 -1.53 -22.52
C ALA A 42 8.85 -1.74 -21.02
N HIS A 43 9.26 -0.77 -20.17
CA HIS A 43 8.98 -0.81 -18.73
C HIS A 43 7.55 -0.37 -18.37
N VAL A 44 6.83 0.30 -19.28
CA VAL A 44 5.48 0.86 -19.03
C VAL A 44 4.36 -0.15 -19.36
N GLU A 45 4.65 -1.24 -20.07
CA GLU A 45 3.63 -2.20 -20.56
C GLU A 45 3.92 -3.66 -20.19
N GLN A 46 4.47 -3.94 -19.02
CA GLN A 46 4.56 -5.35 -18.62
C GLN A 46 3.16 -5.90 -18.36
N PRO A 47 2.75 -6.98 -19.03
CA PRO A 47 1.45 -7.59 -18.81
C PRO A 47 1.36 -8.16 -17.39
N MET A 48 0.15 -8.17 -16.85
CA MET A 48 -0.14 -8.86 -15.60
C MET A 48 0.21 -10.35 -15.77
N ARG A 49 0.97 -10.90 -14.81
CA ARG A 49 1.43 -12.30 -14.84
C ARG A 49 0.76 -13.09 -13.73
N ASP A 50 0.33 -14.31 -14.04
CA ASP A 50 -0.15 -15.23 -13.03
C ASP A 50 1.00 -15.64 -12.10
N VAL A 51 0.71 -15.71 -10.80
CA VAL A 51 1.63 -16.16 -9.77
C VAL A 51 1.20 -17.56 -9.34
N GLU A 52 2.13 -18.52 -9.42
CA GLU A 52 1.88 -19.86 -8.94
C GLU A 52 1.62 -19.88 -7.43
N VAL A 53 0.55 -20.55 -7.02
CA VAL A 53 0.17 -20.67 -5.61
C VAL A 53 0.81 -21.93 -5.02
N THR A 54 1.99 -21.77 -4.41
CA THR A 54 2.77 -22.86 -3.79
C THR A 54 2.54 -22.96 -2.29
N ASN A 55 2.39 -21.84 -1.61
CA ASN A 55 2.05 -21.75 -0.19
C ASN A 55 0.95 -20.72 0.03
N PRO A 56 -0.33 -21.13 -0.10
CA PRO A 56 -1.45 -20.19 -0.04
C PRO A 56 -1.49 -19.37 1.25
N ALA A 57 -1.22 -19.99 2.40
CA ALA A 57 -1.26 -19.28 3.68
C ALA A 57 -0.24 -18.14 3.74
N GLN A 58 0.99 -18.38 3.32
CA GLN A 58 2.04 -17.36 3.29
C GLN A 58 1.79 -16.31 2.21
N GLN A 59 1.29 -16.72 1.05
CA GLN A 59 1.07 -15.83 -0.09
C GLN A 59 -0.16 -14.94 0.09
N LEU A 60 -1.17 -15.39 0.86
CA LEU A 60 -2.39 -14.63 1.13
C LEU A 60 -2.33 -13.83 2.44
N TYR A 61 -1.42 -14.16 3.35
CA TYR A 61 -1.29 -13.44 4.63
C TYR A 61 -1.10 -11.93 4.42
N GLY A 62 -1.81 -11.13 5.22
CA GLY A 62 -1.69 -9.69 5.26
C GLY A 62 -2.87 -8.93 4.65
N GLU A 63 -2.69 -7.62 4.46
CA GLU A 63 -3.73 -6.69 4.05
C GLU A 63 -3.85 -6.60 2.52
N TRP A 64 -5.10 -6.52 2.06
CA TRP A 64 -5.48 -6.47 0.66
C TRP A 64 -6.57 -5.43 0.43
N ASP A 65 -6.25 -4.35 -0.27
CA ASP A 65 -7.19 -3.29 -0.63
C ASP A 65 -8.15 -3.77 -1.73
N ILE A 66 -9.45 -3.57 -1.56
CA ILE A 66 -10.46 -3.90 -2.57
C ILE A 66 -10.44 -2.81 -3.65
N VAL A 67 -9.92 -3.12 -4.83
CA VAL A 67 -9.75 -2.14 -5.93
C VAL A 67 -10.81 -2.29 -7.03
N ILE A 68 -11.34 -3.50 -7.24
CA ILE A 68 -12.42 -3.75 -8.20
C ILE A 68 -13.49 -4.62 -7.53
N LEU A 69 -14.74 -4.22 -7.64
CA LEU A 69 -15.91 -4.94 -7.16
C LEU A 69 -16.91 -5.11 -8.30
N ARG A 70 -17.21 -6.36 -8.69
CA ARG A 70 -18.13 -6.68 -9.78
C ARG A 70 -17.90 -5.84 -11.04
N LYS A 71 -16.63 -5.76 -11.49
CA LYS A 71 -16.16 -4.99 -12.65
C LYS A 71 -16.23 -3.47 -12.50
N LYS A 72 -16.55 -2.93 -11.32
CA LYS A 72 -16.51 -1.50 -11.03
C LYS A 72 -15.31 -1.19 -10.15
N GLN A 73 -14.65 -0.09 -10.43
CA GLN A 73 -13.57 0.40 -9.58
C GLN A 73 -14.15 0.84 -8.23
N VAL A 74 -13.50 0.43 -7.15
CA VAL A 74 -13.77 0.93 -5.80
C VAL A 74 -12.85 2.12 -5.58
N TYR A 75 -13.43 3.25 -5.21
CA TYR A 75 -12.65 4.45 -4.96
C TYR A 75 -11.92 4.34 -3.62
N THR A 76 -10.68 4.74 -3.60
CA THR A 76 -9.78 4.69 -2.44
C THR A 76 -10.28 5.48 -1.22
N MET A 77 -11.12 6.49 -1.41
CA MET A 77 -11.78 7.22 -0.32
C MET A 77 -12.72 6.35 0.55
N GLU A 78 -13.16 5.20 0.03
CA GLU A 78 -14.03 4.26 0.76
C GLU A 78 -13.23 3.23 1.57
N ARG A 79 -11.93 3.30 1.64
CA ARG A 79 -10.98 2.38 2.30
C ARG A 79 -11.60 1.00 2.63
N ALA A 80 -11.88 0.23 1.59
CA ALA A 80 -12.38 -1.13 1.73
C ALA A 80 -11.21 -2.11 1.60
N TYR A 81 -10.98 -2.94 2.63
CA TYR A 81 -9.87 -3.89 2.64
C TYR A 81 -10.20 -5.17 3.40
N LEU A 82 -9.42 -6.20 3.17
CA LEU A 82 -9.41 -7.44 3.93
C LEU A 82 -8.00 -7.72 4.44
N TYR A 83 -7.89 -8.12 5.69
CA TYR A 83 -6.67 -8.68 6.27
C TYR A 83 -6.88 -10.18 6.50
N LEU A 84 -6.07 -11.02 5.88
CA LEU A 84 -6.14 -12.48 6.00
C LEU A 84 -5.10 -12.94 7.01
N ASP A 85 -5.55 -13.49 8.15
CA ASP A 85 -4.71 -13.95 9.24
C ASP A 85 -4.79 -15.49 9.37
N PHE A 86 -3.62 -16.11 9.40
CA PHE A 86 -3.47 -17.57 9.53
C PHE A 86 -2.94 -17.99 10.90
N ALA A 87 -2.47 -17.06 11.73
CA ALA A 87 -1.81 -17.37 13.00
C ALA A 87 -2.79 -17.89 14.06
N GLY A 88 -4.04 -17.48 14.01
CA GLY A 88 -5.08 -17.82 14.98
C GLY A 88 -6.24 -18.64 14.41
N GLY A 89 -6.07 -19.35 13.28
CA GLY A 89 -7.07 -20.20 12.68
C GLY A 89 -7.91 -19.52 11.60
N ASN A 90 -7.30 -19.11 10.50
CA ASN A 90 -7.96 -18.61 9.28
C ASN A 90 -9.03 -17.54 9.57
N LYS A 91 -8.62 -16.44 10.14
CA LYS A 91 -9.47 -15.28 10.43
C LYS A 91 -9.34 -14.20 9.34
N VAL A 92 -10.42 -13.49 9.10
CA VAL A 92 -10.43 -12.33 8.22
C VAL A 92 -10.98 -11.13 8.97
N TYR A 93 -10.24 -10.05 8.89
CA TYR A 93 -10.61 -8.73 9.42
C TYR A 93 -10.67 -7.75 8.26
N GLY A 94 -11.32 -6.63 8.43
CA GLY A 94 -11.29 -5.62 7.40
C GLY A 94 -12.29 -4.50 7.59
N CYS A 95 -12.45 -3.73 6.53
CA CYS A 95 -13.45 -2.69 6.42
C CYS A 95 -14.20 -2.86 5.10
N ASN A 96 -15.52 -2.75 5.13
CA ASN A 96 -16.34 -2.83 3.92
C ASN A 96 -16.59 -1.45 3.27
N GLY A 97 -15.75 -0.48 3.64
CA GLY A 97 -15.87 0.92 3.22
C GLY A 97 -16.55 1.83 4.26
N CYS A 98 -17.27 1.25 5.22
CA CYS A 98 -17.91 1.96 6.32
C CYS A 98 -17.65 1.26 7.65
N ASN A 99 -17.98 -0.01 7.71
CA ASN A 99 -17.98 -0.78 8.93
C ASN A 99 -16.78 -1.72 9.01
N THR A 100 -16.23 -1.87 10.20
CA THR A 100 -15.27 -2.94 10.49
C THR A 100 -15.97 -4.27 10.39
N ILE A 101 -15.36 -5.21 9.70
CA ILE A 101 -15.84 -6.57 9.51
C ILE A 101 -14.88 -7.58 10.10
N ASN A 102 -15.40 -8.65 10.66
CA ASN A 102 -14.64 -9.74 11.26
C ASN A 102 -15.31 -11.08 10.92
N GLY A 103 -14.55 -12.06 10.50
CA GLY A 103 -15.07 -13.35 10.11
C GLY A 103 -13.98 -14.42 10.07
N THR A 104 -14.34 -15.54 9.45
CA THR A 104 -13.44 -16.66 9.23
C THR A 104 -13.45 -17.06 7.76
N PHE A 105 -12.46 -17.84 7.34
CA PHE A 105 -12.47 -18.44 6.01
C PHE A 105 -11.93 -19.88 6.06
N GLN A 106 -12.27 -20.66 5.05
CA GLN A 106 -11.72 -21.98 4.79
C GLN A 106 -10.83 -21.91 3.56
N LEU A 107 -9.68 -22.58 3.60
CA LEU A 107 -8.70 -22.57 2.52
C LEU A 107 -8.26 -23.99 2.21
N SER A 108 -8.27 -24.37 0.92
CA SER A 108 -7.76 -25.65 0.43
C SER A 108 -7.24 -25.47 -1.00
N GLY A 109 -5.91 -25.53 -1.17
CA GLY A 109 -5.29 -25.14 -2.46
C GLY A 109 -5.73 -23.75 -2.90
N ASN A 110 -6.28 -23.63 -4.08
CA ASN A 110 -6.82 -22.36 -4.63
C ASN A 110 -8.31 -22.13 -4.29
N SER A 111 -8.91 -23.01 -3.47
CA SER A 111 -10.29 -22.82 -3.00
C SER A 111 -10.28 -21.99 -1.72
N ILE A 112 -11.06 -20.92 -1.70
CA ILE A 112 -11.29 -20.07 -0.52
C ILE A 112 -12.80 -19.83 -0.38
N LYS A 113 -13.29 -19.98 0.86
CA LYS A 113 -14.69 -19.72 1.20
C LYS A 113 -14.75 -18.93 2.50
N PHE A 114 -15.34 -17.75 2.45
CA PHE A 114 -15.59 -16.95 3.63
C PHE A 114 -16.81 -17.47 4.41
N GLY A 115 -16.70 -17.45 5.74
CA GLY A 115 -17.79 -17.72 6.65
C GLY A 115 -18.71 -16.52 6.87
N GLU A 116 -19.47 -16.55 7.95
CA GLU A 116 -20.27 -15.41 8.37
C GLU A 116 -19.37 -14.29 8.91
N PHE A 117 -19.76 -13.06 8.62
CA PHE A 117 -19.10 -11.87 9.12
C PHE A 117 -19.94 -11.20 10.20
N VAL A 118 -19.28 -10.76 11.25
CA VAL A 118 -19.80 -9.77 12.20
C VAL A 118 -19.34 -8.39 11.72
N SER A 119 -20.19 -7.41 11.79
CA SER A 119 -19.92 -6.04 11.34
C SER A 119 -20.40 -5.03 12.39
N THR A 120 -19.69 -3.92 12.55
CA THR A 120 -20.23 -2.74 13.23
C THR A 120 -21.44 -2.20 12.44
N SER A 121 -22.23 -1.34 13.05
CA SER A 121 -23.46 -0.80 12.43
C SER A 121 -23.43 0.73 12.35
N GLU A 122 -22.33 1.27 11.83
CA GLU A 122 -22.22 2.71 11.60
C GLU A 122 -22.92 3.11 10.30
N SER A 123 -23.40 4.36 10.25
CA SER A 123 -24.03 4.94 9.07
C SER A 123 -23.06 5.94 8.42
N CYS A 124 -22.45 5.57 7.32
CA CYS A 124 -21.52 6.40 6.59
C CYS A 124 -22.19 7.13 5.43
N ARG A 125 -21.91 8.43 5.33
CA ARG A 125 -22.35 9.21 4.16
C ARG A 125 -21.41 8.88 2.98
N ASN A 126 -22.00 8.75 1.78
CA ASN A 126 -21.26 8.52 0.52
C ASN A 126 -20.59 7.16 0.35
N VAL A 127 -20.89 6.16 1.17
CA VAL A 127 -20.44 4.79 0.96
C VAL A 127 -21.51 4.00 0.24
N THR A 128 -21.16 3.47 -0.94
CA THR A 128 -22.13 2.79 -1.83
C THR A 128 -21.90 1.28 -1.92
N ASN A 129 -20.71 0.81 -1.53
CA ASN A 129 -20.26 -0.56 -1.82
C ASN A 129 -20.43 -1.54 -0.66
N GLU A 130 -20.75 -1.09 0.55
CA GLU A 130 -20.80 -1.89 1.77
C GLU A 130 -21.59 -3.20 1.60
N LYS A 131 -22.87 -3.10 1.27
CA LYS A 131 -23.75 -4.29 1.08
C LYS A 131 -23.27 -5.18 -0.05
N THR A 132 -22.76 -4.58 -1.13
CA THR A 132 -22.25 -5.32 -2.29
C THR A 132 -20.99 -6.09 -1.94
N ILE A 133 -20.07 -5.52 -1.14
CA ILE A 133 -18.86 -6.20 -0.65
C ILE A 133 -19.29 -7.44 0.16
N MET A 134 -20.15 -7.27 1.15
CA MET A 134 -20.59 -8.37 2.02
C MET A 134 -21.25 -9.49 1.23
N HIS A 135 -22.16 -9.15 0.32
CA HIS A 135 -22.81 -10.14 -0.54
C HIS A 135 -21.82 -10.84 -1.48
N THR A 136 -20.84 -10.10 -2.02
CA THR A 136 -19.84 -10.65 -2.91
C THR A 136 -18.91 -11.64 -2.18
N LEU A 137 -18.49 -11.34 -0.95
CA LEU A 137 -17.67 -12.24 -0.13
C LEU A 137 -18.36 -13.59 0.11
N ALA A 138 -19.68 -13.60 0.32
CA ALA A 138 -20.45 -14.83 0.49
C ALA A 138 -20.48 -15.73 -0.77
N GLU A 139 -20.27 -15.15 -1.97
CA GLU A 139 -20.25 -15.88 -3.24
C GLU A 139 -18.88 -16.41 -3.63
N VAL A 140 -17.81 -15.98 -2.97
CA VAL A 140 -16.42 -16.38 -3.30
C VAL A 140 -16.23 -17.88 -3.05
N ARG A 141 -15.56 -18.56 -4.00
CA ARG A 141 -15.24 -20.00 -3.93
C ARG A 141 -13.78 -20.31 -4.26
N SER A 142 -13.10 -19.45 -5.00
CA SER A 142 -11.71 -19.67 -5.39
C SER A 142 -10.97 -18.36 -5.58
N PHE A 143 -9.66 -18.45 -5.73
CA PHE A 143 -8.82 -17.29 -6.00
C PHE A 143 -7.69 -17.61 -6.98
N THR A 144 -7.13 -16.55 -7.57
CA THR A 144 -5.84 -16.56 -8.27
C THR A 144 -5.01 -15.37 -7.81
N LEU A 145 -3.69 -15.52 -7.89
CA LEU A 145 -2.73 -14.45 -7.64
C LEU A 145 -2.12 -13.98 -8.96
N GLN A 146 -1.97 -12.70 -9.09
CA GLN A 146 -1.31 -12.05 -10.22
C GLN A 146 -0.32 -11.01 -9.73
N ALA A 147 0.70 -10.74 -10.52
CA ALA A 147 1.68 -9.68 -10.25
C ALA A 147 1.88 -8.82 -11.49
N GLN A 148 1.99 -7.51 -11.26
CA GLN A 148 2.34 -6.53 -12.26
C GLN A 148 3.28 -5.51 -11.65
N TYR A 149 4.49 -5.37 -12.18
CA TYR A 149 5.57 -4.58 -11.55
C TYR A 149 5.82 -5.02 -10.10
N ASN A 150 5.70 -4.10 -9.15
CA ASN A 150 5.86 -4.34 -7.71
C ASN A 150 4.53 -4.60 -6.98
N ALA A 151 3.41 -4.65 -7.71
CA ALA A 151 2.09 -4.88 -7.14
C ALA A 151 1.68 -6.34 -7.27
N GLN A 152 1.04 -6.86 -6.24
CA GLN A 152 0.38 -8.17 -6.26
C GLN A 152 -1.13 -7.98 -6.21
N TYR A 153 -1.84 -8.82 -6.94
CA TYR A 153 -3.29 -8.79 -7.02
C TYR A 153 -3.87 -10.16 -6.66
N LEU A 154 -4.92 -10.14 -5.88
CA LEU A 154 -5.71 -11.29 -5.48
C LEU A 154 -7.08 -11.20 -6.16
N ASN A 155 -7.35 -12.11 -7.08
CA ASN A 155 -8.64 -12.22 -7.74
C ASN A 155 -9.51 -13.22 -6.99
N LEU A 156 -10.61 -12.77 -6.43
CA LEU A 156 -11.60 -13.63 -5.78
C LEU A 156 -12.71 -13.97 -6.78
N MET A 157 -13.00 -15.26 -6.93
CA MET A 157 -13.88 -15.80 -7.97
C MET A 157 -15.04 -16.61 -7.39
N ASN A 158 -16.14 -16.67 -8.14
CA ASN A 158 -17.25 -17.58 -7.83
C ASN A 158 -16.96 -19.03 -8.31
N ALA A 159 -17.92 -19.92 -8.09
CA ALA A 159 -17.82 -21.34 -8.49
C ALA A 159 -17.69 -21.55 -10.03
N LYS A 160 -18.03 -20.54 -10.83
CA LYS A 160 -17.90 -20.57 -12.31
C LYS A 160 -16.55 -20.02 -12.80
N GLY A 161 -15.64 -19.63 -11.89
CA GLY A 161 -14.38 -18.97 -12.24
C GLY A 161 -14.51 -17.51 -12.66
N THR A 162 -15.68 -16.89 -12.46
CA THR A 162 -15.86 -15.46 -12.74
C THR A 162 -15.25 -14.63 -11.63
N VAL A 163 -14.37 -13.69 -11.97
CA VAL A 163 -13.81 -12.74 -11.02
C VAL A 163 -14.90 -11.81 -10.51
N LEU A 164 -15.12 -11.85 -9.21
CA LEU A 164 -16.10 -11.03 -8.49
C LEU A 164 -15.46 -9.80 -7.86
N MET A 165 -14.23 -9.95 -7.40
CA MET A 165 -13.49 -8.92 -6.68
C MET A 165 -12.01 -9.03 -7.01
N VAL A 166 -11.36 -7.89 -7.24
CA VAL A 166 -9.91 -7.80 -7.34
C VAL A 166 -9.42 -6.98 -6.16
N LEU A 167 -8.47 -7.56 -5.46
CA LEU A 167 -7.78 -6.89 -4.37
C LEU A 167 -6.33 -6.66 -4.76
N LYS A 168 -5.77 -5.55 -4.33
CA LYS A 168 -4.35 -5.22 -4.47
C LYS A 168 -3.70 -5.39 -3.10
N ARG A 169 -2.54 -6.04 -3.04
CA ARG A 169 -1.80 -6.15 -1.77
C ARG A 169 -1.49 -4.75 -1.27
N HIS A 170 -1.83 -4.51 -0.02
CA HIS A 170 -1.46 -3.26 0.63
C HIS A 170 0.06 -3.23 0.82
N ASN A 171 0.72 -2.23 0.23
CA ASN A 171 2.19 -2.24 0.16
C ASN A 171 2.87 -2.01 1.51
N LEU A 172 2.15 -1.46 2.49
CA LEU A 172 2.67 -1.28 3.84
C LEU A 172 2.97 -2.59 4.57
N ASP A 173 2.40 -3.73 4.16
CA ASP A 173 2.83 -5.04 4.67
C ASP A 173 4.34 -5.26 4.53
N ALA A 174 4.94 -4.69 3.50
CA ALA A 174 6.37 -4.74 3.30
C ALA A 174 7.15 -4.00 4.40
N MET A 175 6.51 -3.04 5.08
CA MET A 175 7.09 -2.27 6.18
C MET A 175 6.93 -2.97 7.53
N ASN A 176 5.99 -3.91 7.69
CA ASN A 176 5.80 -4.62 8.96
C ASN A 176 7.07 -5.31 9.43
N GLY A 177 7.37 -5.17 10.71
CA GLY A 177 8.45 -5.88 11.40
C GLY A 177 9.51 -5.00 11.99
N ALA A 178 10.64 -5.62 12.38
CA ALA A 178 11.76 -4.95 13.01
C ALA A 178 12.83 -4.54 11.98
N TRP A 179 13.34 -3.35 12.14
CA TRP A 179 14.28 -2.70 11.23
C TRP A 179 15.46 -2.10 11.98
N LEU A 180 16.65 -2.26 11.43
CA LEU A 180 17.85 -1.51 11.79
C LEU A 180 17.93 -0.27 10.90
N VAL A 181 18.17 0.91 11.47
CA VAL A 181 18.48 2.12 10.70
C VAL A 181 19.90 2.00 10.20
N LYS A 182 20.06 1.86 8.90
CA LYS A 182 21.34 1.68 8.23
C LYS A 182 21.97 3.01 7.82
N GLU A 183 21.15 3.89 7.24
CA GLU A 183 21.58 5.20 6.75
C GLU A 183 20.54 6.27 7.08
N ILE A 184 21.02 7.48 7.39
CA ILE A 184 20.22 8.70 7.53
C ILE A 184 20.87 9.76 6.64
N ASP A 185 20.12 10.34 5.69
CA ASP A 185 20.60 11.36 4.74
C ASP A 185 21.94 10.95 4.08
N SER A 186 22.07 9.67 3.69
CA SER A 186 23.24 9.05 3.08
C SER A 186 24.44 8.83 4.03
N GLU A 187 24.33 9.15 5.31
CA GLU A 187 25.35 8.79 6.32
C GLU A 187 25.05 7.41 6.90
N ASN A 188 26.06 6.52 6.92
CA ASN A 188 25.93 5.20 7.51
C ASN A 188 25.98 5.28 9.04
N VAL A 189 24.84 4.92 9.68
CA VAL A 189 24.65 4.94 11.13
C VAL A 189 24.50 3.55 11.74
N SER A 190 24.75 2.47 10.99
CA SER A 190 24.56 1.08 11.44
C SER A 190 25.28 0.78 12.77
N ARG A 191 26.40 1.43 13.03
CA ARG A 191 27.19 1.30 14.28
C ARG A 191 26.42 1.72 15.54
N LEU A 192 25.43 2.60 15.39
CA LEU A 192 24.63 3.11 16.51
C LEU A 192 23.51 2.14 16.92
N ASN A 193 23.30 1.08 16.12
CA ASN A 193 22.33 0.02 16.37
C ASN A 193 20.90 0.53 16.65
N MET A 194 20.52 1.65 16.04
CA MET A 194 19.18 2.20 16.12
C MET A 194 18.17 1.23 15.52
N ARG A 195 17.09 0.95 16.23
CA ARG A 195 16.10 -0.05 15.81
C ARG A 195 14.70 0.52 15.83
N MET A 196 13.89 0.10 14.87
CA MET A 196 12.48 0.46 14.80
C MET A 196 11.63 -0.78 14.56
N VAL A 197 10.46 -0.82 15.18
CA VAL A 197 9.40 -1.78 14.90
C VAL A 197 8.24 -1.01 14.29
N ILE A 198 7.84 -1.42 13.11
CA ILE A 198 6.74 -0.85 12.37
C ILE A 198 5.61 -1.88 12.35
N ASP A 199 4.44 -1.48 12.87
CA ASP A 199 3.20 -2.23 12.78
C ASP A 199 2.24 -1.48 11.85
N ALA A 200 2.18 -1.92 10.59
CA ALA A 200 1.34 -1.28 9.58
C ALA A 200 -0.15 -1.50 9.85
N LEU A 201 -0.54 -2.60 10.53
CA LEU A 201 -1.92 -2.88 10.88
C LEU A 201 -2.41 -1.95 12.00
N MET A 202 -1.61 -1.82 13.07
CA MET A 202 -1.91 -0.93 14.19
C MET A 202 -1.56 0.52 13.89
N GLN A 203 -0.89 0.77 12.76
CA GLN A 203 -0.42 2.09 12.35
C GLN A 203 0.49 2.74 13.39
N THR A 204 1.40 1.96 13.98
CA THR A 204 2.32 2.43 15.00
C THR A 204 3.77 2.20 14.63
N ILE A 205 4.62 3.09 15.11
CA ILE A 205 6.08 2.93 15.11
C ILE A 205 6.58 3.00 16.56
N HIS A 206 7.48 2.09 16.90
CA HIS A 206 8.23 2.10 18.15
C HIS A 206 9.71 1.94 17.80
N GLY A 207 10.58 2.56 18.56
CA GLY A 207 12.00 2.47 18.26
C GLY A 207 12.90 2.73 19.47
N ASP A 208 14.15 2.25 19.31
CA ASP A 208 15.28 2.54 20.17
C ASP A 208 16.32 3.25 19.31
N THR A 209 16.63 4.49 19.65
CA THR A 209 17.59 5.34 18.92
C THR A 209 19.03 5.10 19.38
N GLY A 210 19.25 4.16 20.33
CA GLY A 210 20.53 3.99 21.01
C GLY A 210 20.75 5.02 22.13
N CYS A 211 19.81 5.97 22.29
CA CYS A 211 19.77 6.98 23.34
C CYS A 211 18.39 6.96 23.99
N ASN A 212 17.35 7.12 23.23
CA ASN A 212 15.98 7.25 23.67
C ASN A 212 15.07 6.23 22.99
N ASN A 213 13.90 6.02 23.59
CA ASN A 213 12.82 5.29 22.95
C ASN A 213 11.90 6.28 22.23
N ILE A 214 11.56 5.97 20.99
CA ILE A 214 10.61 6.72 20.21
C ILE A 214 9.31 5.93 20.03
N ASN A 215 8.20 6.66 19.96
CA ASN A 215 6.88 6.15 19.62
C ASN A 215 6.21 7.13 18.69
N GLY A 216 5.33 6.64 17.83
CA GLY A 216 4.56 7.48 16.93
C GLY A 216 3.48 6.72 16.21
N VAL A 217 2.80 7.43 15.33
CA VAL A 217 1.73 6.93 14.49
C VAL A 217 2.21 6.89 13.05
N ILE A 218 1.72 5.92 12.29
CA ILE A 218 1.93 5.83 10.85
C ILE A 218 0.64 6.28 10.17
N ALA A 219 0.73 7.33 9.36
CA ALA A 219 -0.30 7.71 8.42
C ALA A 219 0.08 7.23 7.01
N PHE A 220 -0.91 6.91 6.19
CA PHE A 220 -0.68 6.57 4.79
C PHE A 220 -1.85 7.08 3.94
N ASP A 221 -1.53 7.48 2.72
CA ASP A 221 -2.51 7.88 1.74
C ASP A 221 -2.92 6.64 0.90
N PRO A 222 -4.12 6.07 1.10
CA PRO A 222 -4.57 4.90 0.37
C PRO A 222 -4.73 5.17 -1.13
N THR A 223 -4.69 6.43 -1.55
CA THR A 223 -4.75 6.82 -2.97
C THR A 223 -3.40 6.75 -3.67
N LYS A 224 -2.31 6.71 -2.91
CA LYS A 224 -0.94 6.69 -3.41
C LYS A 224 -0.26 5.38 -3.04
N ASP A 225 0.34 4.76 -4.02
CA ASP A 225 1.13 3.55 -3.81
C ASP A 225 2.38 3.86 -2.98
N MET A 226 2.65 3.06 -1.95
CA MET A 226 3.81 3.20 -1.06
C MET A 226 3.90 4.54 -0.29
N ALA A 227 2.81 5.32 -0.19
CA ALA A 227 2.78 6.50 0.66
C ALA A 227 2.80 6.10 2.13
N ILE A 228 3.68 6.72 2.90
CA ILE A 228 3.79 6.54 4.35
C ILE A 228 4.30 7.83 4.96
N GLN A 229 3.70 8.24 6.07
CA GLN A 229 4.12 9.38 6.87
C GLN A 229 4.19 8.94 8.34
N PHE A 230 5.07 9.57 9.09
CA PHE A 230 5.20 9.34 10.52
C PHE A 230 4.75 10.59 11.25
N GLU A 231 3.77 10.43 12.13
CA GLU A 231 3.12 11.51 12.85
C GLU A 231 3.21 11.28 14.36
N ASP A 232 3.00 12.34 15.14
CA ASP A 232 2.98 12.29 16.61
C ASP A 232 4.19 11.57 17.19
N LEU A 233 5.38 11.80 16.58
CA LEU A 233 6.63 11.24 17.06
C LEU A 233 6.99 11.85 18.42
N VAL A 234 7.13 11.00 19.43
CA VAL A 234 7.58 11.37 20.77
C VAL A 234 8.81 10.55 21.14
N SER A 235 9.75 11.18 21.85
CA SER A 235 10.97 10.57 22.34
C SER A 235 11.08 10.77 23.86
N THR A 236 11.74 9.84 24.55
CA THR A 236 12.19 10.08 25.93
C THR A 236 13.33 11.11 25.93
N GLU A 237 13.58 11.77 27.05
CA GLU A 237 14.50 12.94 27.13
C GLU A 237 15.83 12.61 27.82
N HIS A 238 16.47 11.47 27.48
CA HIS A 238 17.80 11.16 27.99
C HIS A 238 18.86 11.91 27.20
N GLN A 239 19.92 12.36 27.86
CA GLN A 239 21.09 12.99 27.27
C GLN A 239 22.17 11.96 27.02
N CYS A 240 22.66 11.87 25.80
CA CYS A 240 23.73 10.94 25.41
C CYS A 240 24.56 11.50 24.25
N GLU A 241 25.70 10.90 24.02
CA GLU A 241 26.64 11.33 22.96
C GLU A 241 26.04 11.22 21.53
N SER A 242 25.03 10.35 21.36
CA SER A 242 24.39 10.12 20.05
C SER A 242 23.11 10.95 19.82
N ILE A 243 22.84 11.96 20.66
CA ILE A 243 21.60 12.77 20.58
C ILE A 243 21.42 13.48 19.23
N ASP A 244 22.52 13.88 18.58
CA ASP A 244 22.48 14.52 17.25
C ASP A 244 21.95 13.55 16.19
N TYR A 245 22.32 12.27 16.26
CA TYR A 245 21.82 11.24 15.35
C TYR A 245 20.35 10.89 15.61
N GLU A 246 19.89 10.93 16.85
CA GLU A 246 18.46 10.81 17.17
C GLU A 246 17.69 11.97 16.55
N THR A 247 18.16 13.20 16.72
CA THR A 247 17.54 14.38 16.12
C THR A 247 17.49 14.25 14.59
N ALA A 248 18.57 13.79 13.96
CA ALA A 248 18.59 13.54 12.52
C ALA A 248 17.59 12.48 12.11
N LEU A 249 17.45 11.38 12.88
CA LEU A 249 16.46 10.32 12.62
C LEU A 249 15.04 10.85 12.71
N LEU A 250 14.68 11.58 13.75
CA LEU A 250 13.34 12.15 13.94
C LEU A 250 12.98 13.12 12.81
N LEU A 251 13.89 14.02 12.44
CA LEU A 251 13.70 14.93 11.30
C LEU A 251 13.58 14.20 9.96
N ALA A 252 14.29 13.09 9.77
CA ALA A 252 14.18 12.30 8.56
C ALA A 252 12.85 11.52 8.50
N LEU A 253 12.35 11.01 9.65
CA LEU A 253 11.03 10.40 9.74
C LEU A 253 9.92 11.41 9.45
N GLU A 254 9.98 12.62 10.02
CA GLU A 254 9.00 13.69 9.77
C GLU A 254 8.94 14.11 8.28
N ARG A 255 10.08 14.04 7.57
CA ARG A 255 10.15 14.37 6.13
C ARG A 255 9.70 13.23 5.22
N THR A 256 9.46 12.05 5.76
CA THR A 256 9.10 10.89 4.95
C THR A 256 7.70 11.01 4.40
N GLU A 257 7.55 10.83 3.08
CA GLU A 257 6.30 10.87 2.34
C GLU A 257 5.99 9.53 1.63
N SER A 258 7.00 8.69 1.43
CA SER A 258 6.84 7.41 0.77
C SER A 258 7.93 6.43 1.15
N CYS A 259 7.70 5.15 0.85
CA CYS A 259 8.72 4.12 0.99
C CYS A 259 8.92 3.37 -0.33
N LYS A 260 10.11 2.79 -0.50
CA LYS A 260 10.47 2.00 -1.68
C LYS A 260 11.31 0.80 -1.27
N ARG A 261 10.93 -0.37 -1.72
CA ARG A 261 11.74 -1.57 -1.53
C ARG A 261 13.04 -1.47 -2.37
N ILE A 262 14.21 -1.58 -1.72
CA ILE A 262 15.51 -1.68 -2.39
C ILE A 262 15.75 -3.13 -2.79
N ASN A 263 15.58 -4.06 -1.83
CA ASN A 263 15.68 -5.50 -2.03
C ASN A 263 14.84 -6.24 -0.98
N GLN A 264 14.97 -7.56 -0.87
CA GLN A 264 14.19 -8.36 0.08
C GLN A 264 14.46 -8.04 1.57
N TYR A 265 15.58 -7.38 1.88
CA TYR A 265 16.01 -7.06 3.24
C TYR A 265 16.08 -5.56 3.51
N GLU A 266 15.98 -4.72 2.50
CA GLU A 266 16.17 -3.28 2.65
C GLU A 266 15.01 -2.49 2.06
N MET A 267 14.66 -1.42 2.79
CA MET A 267 13.61 -0.45 2.45
C MET A 267 14.19 0.95 2.52
N ALA A 268 13.92 1.78 1.52
CA ALA A 268 14.20 3.21 1.56
C ALA A 268 12.93 3.97 1.98
N LEU A 269 13.09 4.97 2.83
CA LEU A 269 12.12 6.03 3.09
C LEU A 269 12.53 7.26 2.29
N LEU A 270 11.56 7.91 1.65
CA LEU A 270 11.81 9.01 0.72
C LEU A 270 10.99 10.23 1.11
N ASP A 271 11.58 11.41 0.89
CA ASP A 271 10.89 12.69 1.06
C ASP A 271 9.95 13.00 -0.12
N ASN A 272 9.29 14.15 -0.07
CA ASN A 272 8.37 14.64 -1.10
C ASN A 272 9.01 14.89 -2.48
N LYS A 273 10.36 14.93 -2.55
CA LYS A 273 11.12 15.06 -3.80
C LYS A 273 11.59 13.71 -4.35
N GLY A 274 11.33 12.62 -3.61
CA GLY A 274 11.83 11.29 -3.93
C GLY A 274 13.29 11.07 -3.55
N THR A 275 13.86 11.91 -2.66
CA THR A 275 15.20 11.71 -2.11
C THR A 275 15.14 10.70 -0.98
N ILE A 276 16.10 9.76 -0.94
CA ILE A 276 16.20 8.81 0.17
C ILE A 276 16.68 9.55 1.41
N VAL A 277 15.86 9.52 2.47
CA VAL A 277 16.18 10.14 3.77
C VAL A 277 16.58 9.10 4.80
N ILE A 278 16.08 7.85 4.70
CA ILE A 278 16.46 6.73 5.58
C ILE A 278 16.58 5.46 4.76
N VAL A 279 17.59 4.65 5.05
CA VAL A 279 17.67 3.26 4.60
C VAL A 279 17.50 2.35 5.82
N LEU A 280 16.52 1.45 5.73
CA LEU A 280 16.18 0.46 6.74
C LEU A 280 16.65 -0.92 6.30
N GLN A 281 17.26 -1.69 7.20
CA GLN A 281 17.61 -3.08 7.02
C GLN A 281 16.72 -3.96 7.91
N ARG A 282 16.07 -4.98 7.35
CA ARG A 282 15.20 -5.89 8.09
C ARG A 282 15.98 -6.72 9.09
N ILE A 283 15.51 -6.76 10.33
CA ILE A 283 16.05 -7.63 11.37
C ILE A 283 15.28 -8.96 11.30
N ASN A 284 16.01 -10.07 11.05
CA ASN A 284 15.44 -11.40 11.13
C ASN A 284 15.45 -11.87 12.58
N LEU A 285 14.30 -11.90 13.23
CA LEU A 285 14.14 -12.35 14.63
C LEU A 285 14.39 -13.87 14.83
N ARG A 286 14.75 -14.61 13.78
CA ARG A 286 15.00 -16.07 13.81
C ARG A 286 16.48 -16.46 14.04
N GLN A 287 17.36 -15.53 14.33
CA GLN A 287 18.75 -15.80 14.65
C GLN A 287 19.11 -15.27 16.04
N SER A 288 18.48 -15.84 17.07
CA SER A 288 18.97 -15.82 18.44
C SER A 288 18.96 -17.27 18.94
N ASP A 289 19.98 -18.01 18.53
CA ASP A 289 20.43 -19.19 19.25
C ASP A 289 21.46 -18.78 20.30
#